data_31f2e1b6a294289a8a16ea39be8babde
#
_entry.id   31f2e1b6a294289a8a16ea39be8babde
#
_cell.length_a   1.000
_cell.length_b   1.000
_cell.length_c   1.000
_cell.angle_alpha   90.00
_cell.angle_beta   90.00
_cell.angle_gamma   90.00
#
_symmetry.space_group_name_H-M   'P 1'
#
loop_
_entity.id
_entity.type
_entity.pdbx_description
1 polymer ?
#
loop_
_entity_poly.entity_id
_entity_poly.type
_entity_poly.pdbx_seq_one_letter_code
_entity_poly.pdbx_strand_id
1 'polypeptide(L)'
;YNAQQVGEDLKYTSLRNTFTPGYFVSLSKDTTIQINGTDTTFPAGTYYGEIVQKQIDADGVKIKVWDAENKTSDGFDGWYNPENAVEELNTAIEELAEDGITIDESNPIQIEYPYPSAVEVYTNKANSYKKSVEAALGGKVVINLVDAVDLDGWYYAGYYVNYGYEQNYDVYDVSGWGPDFGDPCSYLDTMLPDYEGYMTKCF
;
A
#
# COMPACT_ATOMS: atom_id res chain seq x y z
N TYR A 1 7.58 -1.21 -0.96
CA TYR A 1 8.28 -2.44 -1.35
C TYR A 1 8.15 -2.70 -2.86
N ASN A 2 9.01 -3.54 -3.40
CA ASN A 2 8.99 -3.91 -4.81
C ASN A 2 8.05 -5.11 -5.04
N ALA A 3 6.81 -4.85 -5.48
CA ALA A 3 5.82 -5.89 -5.74
C ALA A 3 6.23 -6.83 -6.89
N GLN A 4 7.00 -6.34 -7.88
CA GLN A 4 7.52 -7.18 -8.95
C GLN A 4 8.53 -8.20 -8.40
N GLN A 5 9.47 -7.75 -7.57
CA GLN A 5 10.45 -8.64 -6.95
C GLN A 5 9.78 -9.72 -6.08
N VAL A 6 8.77 -9.31 -5.30
CA VAL A 6 7.98 -10.28 -4.50
C VAL A 6 7.28 -11.30 -5.40
N GLY A 7 6.69 -10.85 -6.51
CA GLY A 7 6.05 -11.74 -7.49
C GLY A 7 7.04 -12.72 -8.13
N GLU A 8 8.24 -12.26 -8.50
CA GLU A 8 9.30 -13.10 -9.07
C GLU A 8 9.80 -14.13 -8.05
N ASP A 9 10.06 -13.71 -6.80
CA ASP A 9 10.51 -14.58 -5.72
C ASP A 9 9.47 -15.69 -5.41
N LEU A 10 8.18 -15.36 -5.50
CA LEU A 10 7.07 -16.28 -5.24
C LEU A 10 6.53 -17.00 -6.50
N LYS A 11 7.06 -16.68 -7.66
CA LYS A 11 6.66 -17.24 -8.97
C LYS A 11 5.19 -17.01 -9.32
N TYR A 12 4.65 -15.84 -9.00
CA TYR A 12 3.33 -15.42 -9.46
C TYR A 12 3.38 -14.02 -10.06
N THR A 13 2.35 -13.66 -10.82
CA THR A 13 2.15 -12.29 -11.30
C THR A 13 1.27 -11.54 -10.32
N SER A 14 1.76 -10.43 -9.78
CA SER A 14 0.98 -9.53 -8.92
C SER A 14 0.57 -8.28 -9.68
N LEU A 15 -0.55 -7.69 -9.30
CA LEU A 15 -0.91 -6.34 -9.72
C LEU A 15 0.06 -5.35 -9.09
N ARG A 16 0.64 -4.49 -9.92
CA ARG A 16 1.67 -3.54 -9.51
C ARG A 16 1.16 -2.11 -9.39
N ASN A 17 -0.09 -1.89 -9.72
CA ASN A 17 -0.72 -0.58 -9.59
C ASN A 17 -2.20 -0.70 -9.21
N THR A 18 -2.81 0.45 -8.91
CA THR A 18 -4.17 0.57 -8.38
C THR A 18 -5.26 0.19 -9.39
N PHE A 19 -4.94 0.13 -10.69
CA PHE A 19 -5.92 -0.10 -11.74
C PHE A 19 -5.76 -1.46 -12.38
N THR A 20 -6.87 -2.19 -12.45
CA THR A 20 -6.97 -3.40 -13.24
C THR A 20 -7.39 -3.05 -14.66
N PRO A 21 -6.65 -3.41 -15.69
CA PRO A 21 -7.08 -3.21 -17.06
C PRO A 21 -8.41 -3.93 -17.33
N GLY A 22 -9.36 -3.26 -17.97
CA GLY A 22 -10.51 -3.87 -18.60
C GLY A 22 -11.89 -3.66 -17.99
N TYR A 23 -12.02 -3.23 -16.72
CA TYR A 23 -13.30 -2.82 -16.13
C TYR A 23 -13.24 -1.37 -15.65
N PHE A 24 -14.31 -0.61 -15.91
CA PHE A 24 -14.46 0.76 -15.44
C PHE A 24 -13.30 1.70 -15.84
N VAL A 25 -12.96 1.68 -17.11
CA VAL A 25 -11.80 2.42 -17.60
C VAL A 25 -12.01 3.93 -17.73
N SER A 26 -13.28 4.39 -17.83
CA SER A 26 -13.58 5.81 -18.00
C SER A 26 -14.92 6.23 -17.39
N LEU A 27 -15.06 7.54 -17.15
CA LEU A 27 -16.31 8.15 -16.70
C LEU A 27 -17.41 8.03 -17.76
N SER A 28 -18.61 7.66 -17.35
CA SER A 28 -19.79 7.60 -18.24
C SER A 28 -20.46 8.96 -18.45
N LYS A 29 -20.18 9.94 -17.59
CA LYS A 29 -20.71 11.31 -17.62
C LYS A 29 -19.70 12.29 -17.06
N ASP A 30 -19.92 13.59 -17.33
CA ASP A 30 -19.15 14.65 -16.69
C ASP A 30 -19.30 14.52 -15.16
N THR A 31 -18.17 14.52 -14.48
CA THR A 31 -18.12 14.28 -13.02
C THR A 31 -17.19 15.29 -12.37
N THR A 32 -17.67 15.96 -11.33
CA THR A 32 -16.84 16.85 -10.52
C THR A 32 -16.31 16.10 -9.31
N ILE A 33 -15.01 16.14 -9.12
CA ILE A 33 -14.27 15.47 -8.04
C ILE A 33 -13.41 16.52 -7.36
N GLN A 34 -13.29 16.46 -6.06
CA GLN A 34 -12.34 17.30 -5.33
C GLN A 34 -10.93 16.74 -5.45
N ILE A 35 -10.05 17.56 -6.03
CA ILE A 35 -8.62 17.27 -6.13
C ILE A 35 -7.90 18.27 -5.23
N ASN A 36 -7.30 17.78 -4.16
CA ASN A 36 -6.64 18.58 -3.14
C ASN A 36 -7.51 19.78 -2.68
N GLY A 37 -8.78 19.49 -2.35
CA GLY A 37 -9.76 20.48 -1.87
C GLY A 37 -10.33 21.41 -2.96
N THR A 38 -9.97 21.22 -4.24
CA THR A 38 -10.44 22.03 -5.36
C THR A 38 -11.36 21.22 -6.26
N ASP A 39 -12.58 21.71 -6.49
CA ASP A 39 -13.53 21.10 -7.42
C ASP A 39 -12.95 21.09 -8.84
N THR A 40 -12.77 19.90 -9.37
CA THR A 40 -12.23 19.65 -10.72
C THR A 40 -13.24 18.85 -11.52
N THR A 41 -13.72 19.38 -12.65
CA THR A 41 -14.65 18.67 -13.52
C THR A 41 -13.90 17.90 -14.59
N PHE A 42 -14.15 16.61 -14.65
CA PHE A 42 -13.66 15.69 -15.67
C PHE A 42 -14.80 15.35 -16.63
N PRO A 43 -14.60 15.51 -17.95
CA PRO A 43 -15.62 15.17 -18.94
C PRO A 43 -15.86 13.65 -19.02
N ALA A 44 -17.03 13.29 -19.55
CA ALA A 44 -17.33 11.90 -19.92
C ALA A 44 -16.22 11.35 -20.83
N GLY A 45 -15.82 10.11 -20.62
CA GLY A 45 -14.72 9.46 -21.33
C GLY A 45 -13.34 9.68 -20.72
N THR A 46 -13.20 10.53 -19.67
CA THR A 46 -11.94 10.62 -18.91
C THR A 46 -11.64 9.28 -18.25
N TYR A 47 -10.43 8.79 -18.40
CA TYR A 47 -10.00 7.54 -17.79
C TYR A 47 -9.76 7.71 -16.27
N TYR A 48 -10.14 6.72 -15.49
CA TYR A 48 -9.91 6.76 -14.04
C TYR A 48 -8.43 6.92 -13.69
N GLY A 49 -7.53 6.34 -14.49
CA GLY A 49 -6.09 6.51 -14.32
C GLY A 49 -5.62 7.97 -14.42
N GLU A 50 -6.23 8.76 -15.32
CA GLU A 50 -5.95 10.20 -15.43
C GLU A 50 -6.35 10.95 -14.16
N ILE A 51 -7.51 10.60 -13.60
CA ILE A 51 -8.02 11.22 -12.38
C ILE A 51 -7.09 10.94 -11.20
N VAL A 52 -6.69 9.69 -11.02
CA VAL A 52 -5.79 9.30 -9.93
C VAL A 52 -4.39 9.89 -10.12
N GLN A 53 -3.86 9.91 -11.35
CA GLN A 53 -2.57 10.57 -11.59
C GLN A 53 -2.64 12.06 -11.25
N LYS A 54 -3.75 12.72 -11.59
CA LYS A 54 -3.95 14.14 -11.24
C LYS A 54 -4.03 14.37 -9.73
N GLN A 55 -4.65 13.45 -8.97
CA GLN A 55 -4.65 13.50 -7.51
C GLN A 55 -3.24 13.35 -6.95
N ILE A 56 -2.50 12.34 -7.40
CA ILE A 56 -1.11 12.08 -7.01
C ILE A 56 -0.23 13.30 -7.29
N ASP A 57 -0.35 13.89 -8.50
CA ASP A 57 0.42 15.07 -8.89
C ASP A 57 0.05 16.29 -8.01
N ALA A 58 -1.22 16.45 -7.64
CA ALA A 58 -1.70 17.55 -6.79
C ALA A 58 -1.23 17.40 -5.33
N ASP A 59 -1.07 16.18 -4.86
CA ASP A 59 -0.53 15.86 -3.53
C ASP A 59 1.00 15.98 -3.47
N GLY A 60 1.64 16.28 -4.60
CA GLY A 60 3.09 16.44 -4.69
C GLY A 60 3.88 15.13 -4.67
N VAL A 61 3.20 13.99 -4.78
CA VAL A 61 3.83 12.67 -4.74
C VAL A 61 4.46 12.35 -6.10
N LYS A 62 5.73 11.99 -6.10
CA LYS A 62 6.53 11.74 -7.33
C LYS A 62 6.36 10.31 -7.85
N ILE A 63 5.13 9.88 -8.11
CA ILE A 63 4.80 8.54 -8.57
C ILE A 63 4.03 8.61 -9.88
N LYS A 64 4.31 7.68 -10.80
CA LYS A 64 3.57 7.48 -12.04
C LYS A 64 2.79 6.19 -12.01
N VAL A 65 1.45 6.31 -12.17
CA VAL A 65 0.52 5.18 -12.23
C VAL A 65 -0.26 5.13 -13.54
N TRP A 66 -0.11 6.15 -14.40
CA TRP A 66 -0.85 6.31 -15.64
C TRP A 66 0.03 6.81 -16.78
N ASP A 67 -0.09 6.17 -17.93
CA ASP A 67 0.45 6.63 -19.21
C ASP A 67 -0.66 7.33 -20.00
N ALA A 68 -0.58 8.66 -20.06
CA ALA A 68 -1.58 9.49 -20.74
C ALA A 68 -1.55 9.31 -22.26
N GLU A 69 -0.41 8.97 -22.86
CA GLU A 69 -0.24 8.79 -24.30
C GLU A 69 -0.88 7.47 -24.76
N ASN A 70 -0.57 6.37 -24.07
CA ASN A 70 -1.07 5.05 -24.40
C ASN A 70 -2.38 4.70 -23.69
N LYS A 71 -2.86 5.57 -22.78
CA LYS A 71 -4.09 5.42 -22.01
C LYS A 71 -4.14 4.08 -21.26
N THR A 72 -3.07 3.79 -20.54
CA THR A 72 -2.91 2.55 -19.79
C THR A 72 -2.17 2.78 -18.49
N SER A 73 -2.38 1.89 -17.52
CA SER A 73 -1.57 1.75 -16.32
C SER A 73 -0.56 0.61 -16.40
N ASP A 74 -0.52 -0.10 -17.53
CA ASP A 74 0.43 -1.19 -17.73
C ASP A 74 1.87 -0.66 -17.80
N GLY A 75 2.78 -1.44 -17.22
CA GLY A 75 4.21 -1.10 -17.21
C GLY A 75 4.67 -0.21 -16.06
N PHE A 76 3.78 0.29 -15.23
CA PHE A 76 4.15 0.99 -13.99
C PHE A 76 4.21 0.02 -12.80
N ASP A 77 5.14 0.29 -11.88
CA ASP A 77 5.28 -0.47 -10.63
C ASP A 77 4.40 0.09 -9.49
N GLY A 78 3.33 0.79 -9.85
CA GLY A 78 2.42 1.39 -8.90
C GLY A 78 3.15 2.39 -7.99
N TRP A 79 3.09 2.14 -6.69
CA TRP A 79 3.67 3.00 -5.67
C TRP A 79 5.16 2.72 -5.38
N TYR A 80 5.81 1.86 -6.15
CA TYR A 80 7.23 1.58 -5.96
C TYR A 80 8.10 2.71 -6.51
N ASN A 81 8.70 3.47 -5.61
CA ASN A 81 9.68 4.51 -5.92
C ASN A 81 10.76 4.55 -4.81
N PRO A 82 11.84 3.78 -4.95
CA PRO A 82 12.88 3.69 -3.92
C PRO A 82 13.62 5.02 -3.71
N GLU A 83 13.77 5.85 -4.74
CA GLU A 83 14.43 7.15 -4.63
C GLU A 83 13.61 8.09 -3.74
N ASN A 84 12.31 8.19 -4.00
CA ASN A 84 11.41 8.99 -3.18
C ASN A 84 11.32 8.45 -1.74
N ALA A 85 11.31 7.12 -1.56
CA ALA A 85 11.30 6.51 -0.23
C ALA A 85 12.55 6.88 0.59
N VAL A 86 13.72 7.01 -0.05
CA VAL A 86 14.95 7.48 0.60
C VAL A 86 14.87 8.97 0.94
N GLU A 87 14.30 9.81 0.06
CA GLU A 87 14.07 11.24 0.33
C GLU A 87 13.18 11.42 1.56
N GLU A 88 12.02 10.73 1.60
CA GLU A 88 11.07 10.77 2.72
C GLU A 88 11.71 10.26 4.03
N LEU A 89 12.45 9.16 3.97
CA LEU A 89 13.17 8.65 5.14
C LEU A 89 14.18 9.67 5.67
N ASN A 90 14.93 10.35 4.80
CA ASN A 90 15.88 11.36 5.25
C ASN A 90 15.17 12.56 5.90
N THR A 91 14.05 13.00 5.35
CA THR A 91 13.21 14.05 5.95
C THR A 91 12.72 13.63 7.34
N ALA A 92 12.18 12.42 7.47
CA ALA A 92 11.72 11.89 8.75
C ALA A 92 12.86 11.77 9.79
N ILE A 93 14.08 11.41 9.36
CA ILE A 93 15.26 11.36 10.24
C ILE A 93 15.63 12.77 10.74
N GLU A 94 15.55 13.77 9.87
CA GLU A 94 15.81 15.17 10.27
C GLU A 94 14.78 15.66 11.29
N GLU A 95 13.50 15.38 11.08
CA GLU A 95 12.41 15.71 12.01
C GLU A 95 12.58 15.00 13.37
N LEU A 96 12.90 13.70 13.37
CA LEU A 96 13.17 12.95 14.59
C LEU A 96 14.39 13.47 15.36
N ALA A 97 15.40 13.98 14.64
CA ALA A 97 16.59 14.56 15.27
C ALA A 97 16.28 15.85 16.03
N GLU A 98 15.25 16.63 15.62
CA GLU A 98 14.77 17.81 16.38
C GLU A 98 14.20 17.40 17.74
N ASP A 99 13.63 16.19 17.84
CA ASP A 99 13.13 15.59 19.08
C ASP A 99 14.22 14.85 19.87
N GLY A 100 15.47 14.90 19.41
CA GLY A 100 16.62 14.25 20.05
C GLY A 100 16.74 12.76 19.77
N ILE A 101 16.02 12.24 18.76
CA ILE A 101 16.06 10.84 18.33
C ILE A 101 17.06 10.72 17.19
N THR A 102 18.09 9.88 17.35
CA THR A 102 19.08 9.62 16.30
C THR A 102 18.76 8.29 15.62
N ILE A 103 18.58 8.31 14.31
CA ILE A 103 18.36 7.13 13.46
C ILE A 103 19.57 6.93 12.55
N ASP A 104 20.21 5.78 12.69
CA ASP A 104 21.32 5.32 11.86
C ASP A 104 21.35 3.78 11.81
N GLU A 105 22.39 3.19 11.21
CA GLU A 105 22.53 1.73 11.12
C GLU A 105 22.72 1.05 12.49
N SER A 106 23.16 1.78 13.51
CA SER A 106 23.30 1.25 14.88
C SER A 106 22.03 1.41 15.71
N ASN A 107 21.13 2.31 15.30
CA ASN A 107 19.84 2.58 15.90
C ASN A 107 18.78 2.78 14.81
N PRO A 108 18.44 1.74 14.04
CA PRO A 108 17.49 1.84 12.93
C PRO A 108 16.04 1.94 13.42
N ILE A 109 15.16 2.44 12.56
CA ILE A 109 13.72 2.33 12.74
C ILE A 109 13.36 0.84 12.67
N GLN A 110 12.65 0.35 13.69
CA GLN A 110 12.17 -1.03 13.76
C GLN A 110 10.72 -1.07 13.31
N ILE A 111 10.40 -1.96 12.37
CA ILE A 111 9.03 -2.15 11.87
C ILE A 111 8.65 -3.62 12.08
N GLU A 112 7.59 -3.86 12.83
CA GLU A 112 7.06 -5.20 13.08
C GLU A 112 6.08 -5.63 12.00
N TYR A 113 6.32 -6.81 11.44
CA TYR A 113 5.51 -7.43 10.40
C TYR A 113 5.15 -8.88 10.78
N PRO A 114 3.92 -9.14 11.22
CA PRO A 114 3.49 -10.48 11.60
C PRO A 114 3.22 -11.35 10.37
N TYR A 115 3.60 -12.62 10.46
CA TYR A 115 3.36 -13.61 9.41
C TYR A 115 3.14 -15.01 10.00
N PRO A 116 2.34 -15.88 9.36
CA PRO A 116 2.08 -17.24 9.82
C PRO A 116 3.17 -18.20 9.31
N SER A 117 4.15 -18.54 10.15
CA SER A 117 5.31 -19.35 9.74
C SER A 117 4.96 -20.78 9.30
N ALA A 118 3.85 -21.33 9.78
CA ALA A 118 3.36 -22.65 9.35
C ALA A 118 2.92 -22.68 7.87
N VAL A 119 2.82 -21.52 7.21
CA VAL A 119 2.37 -21.42 5.80
C VAL A 119 3.52 -20.90 4.94
N GLU A 120 4.14 -21.77 4.18
CA GLU A 120 5.36 -21.49 3.40
C GLU A 120 5.24 -20.26 2.48
N VAL A 121 4.09 -20.08 1.80
CA VAL A 121 3.90 -18.94 0.89
C VAL A 121 3.95 -17.60 1.63
N TYR A 122 3.41 -17.51 2.82
CA TYR A 122 3.48 -16.30 3.64
C TYR A 122 4.87 -16.05 4.21
N THR A 123 5.57 -17.12 4.61
CA THR A 123 6.98 -17.03 5.04
C THR A 123 7.85 -16.48 3.91
N ASN A 124 7.69 -16.99 2.70
CA ASN A 124 8.45 -16.52 1.53
C ASN A 124 8.10 -15.06 1.19
N LYS A 125 6.82 -14.69 1.27
CA LYS A 125 6.36 -13.33 1.04
C LYS A 125 6.93 -12.35 2.07
N ALA A 126 6.88 -12.68 3.35
CA ALA A 126 7.43 -11.86 4.42
C ALA A 126 8.94 -11.64 4.25
N ASN A 127 9.69 -12.68 3.91
CA ASN A 127 11.13 -12.57 3.64
C ASN A 127 11.43 -11.72 2.40
N SER A 128 10.66 -11.87 1.32
CA SER A 128 10.83 -11.06 0.12
C SER A 128 10.49 -9.59 0.38
N TYR A 129 9.43 -9.31 1.15
CA TYR A 129 9.08 -7.96 1.58
C TYR A 129 10.21 -7.33 2.40
N LYS A 130 10.68 -8.01 3.44
CA LYS A 130 11.82 -7.58 4.27
C LYS A 130 13.04 -7.24 3.42
N LYS A 131 13.46 -8.16 2.58
CA LYS A 131 14.61 -7.99 1.67
C LYS A 131 14.44 -6.76 0.77
N SER A 132 13.24 -6.55 0.21
CA SER A 132 12.95 -5.42 -0.68
C SER A 132 13.03 -4.07 0.05
N VAL A 133 12.47 -3.97 1.25
CA VAL A 133 12.45 -2.72 2.04
C VAL A 133 13.85 -2.38 2.55
N GLU A 134 14.52 -3.34 3.18
CA GLU A 134 15.86 -3.11 3.76
C GLU A 134 16.92 -2.79 2.69
N ALA A 135 16.82 -3.42 1.52
CA ALA A 135 17.72 -3.10 0.40
C ALA A 135 17.52 -1.67 -0.13
N ALA A 136 16.28 -1.17 -0.12
CA ALA A 136 15.98 0.18 -0.58
C ALA A 136 16.41 1.26 0.44
N LEU A 137 16.30 0.98 1.74
CA LEU A 137 16.46 1.98 2.80
C LEU A 137 17.79 1.90 3.58
N GLY A 138 18.72 1.07 3.13
CA GLY A 138 20.12 1.12 3.51
C GLY A 138 20.43 0.89 4.99
N GLY A 139 19.75 -0.05 5.65
CA GLY A 139 20.04 -0.42 7.05
C GLY A 139 19.50 0.56 8.11
N LYS A 140 18.92 1.69 7.70
CA LYS A 140 18.26 2.65 8.59
C LYS A 140 16.82 2.23 8.98
N VAL A 141 16.28 1.24 8.29
CA VAL A 141 14.99 0.61 8.58
C VAL A 141 15.18 -0.89 8.61
N VAL A 142 14.69 -1.54 9.64
CA VAL A 142 14.74 -2.99 9.82
C VAL A 142 13.33 -3.53 9.95
N ILE A 143 13.00 -4.54 9.16
CA ILE A 143 11.72 -5.26 9.24
C ILE A 143 11.91 -6.46 10.19
N ASN A 144 11.25 -6.41 11.32
CA ASN A 144 11.19 -7.51 12.27
C ASN A 144 10.03 -8.43 11.91
N LEU A 145 10.34 -9.60 11.42
CA LEU A 145 9.36 -10.62 11.13
C LEU A 145 8.89 -11.26 12.44
N VAL A 146 7.62 -11.07 12.78
CA VAL A 146 7.01 -11.60 14.00
C VAL A 146 6.24 -12.87 13.66
N ASP A 147 6.67 -13.99 14.22
CA ASP A 147 6.04 -15.28 13.97
C ASP A 147 4.70 -15.40 14.70
N ALA A 148 3.61 -15.39 13.95
CA ALA A 148 2.25 -15.63 14.42
C ALA A 148 1.89 -17.13 14.45
N VAL A 149 2.85 -18.00 14.13
CA VAL A 149 2.76 -19.45 14.09
C VAL A 149 1.87 -19.96 12.95
N ASP A 150 0.58 -19.74 13.00
CA ASP A 150 -0.41 -20.22 12.03
C ASP A 150 -1.35 -19.10 11.54
N LEU A 151 -2.32 -19.46 10.71
CA LEU A 151 -3.28 -18.49 10.17
C LEU A 151 -4.17 -17.91 11.26
N ASP A 152 -4.57 -18.69 12.24
CA ASP A 152 -5.43 -18.20 13.32
C ASP A 152 -4.69 -17.16 14.17
N GLY A 153 -3.44 -17.41 14.55
CA GLY A 153 -2.59 -16.47 15.25
C GLY A 153 -2.37 -15.19 14.45
N TRP A 154 -2.17 -15.32 13.14
CA TRP A 154 -2.03 -14.19 12.26
C TRP A 154 -3.32 -13.37 12.10
N TYR A 155 -4.49 -14.03 12.00
CA TYR A 155 -5.78 -13.31 12.00
C TYR A 155 -6.05 -12.59 13.32
N TYR A 156 -5.67 -13.17 14.45
CA TYR A 156 -5.78 -12.48 15.74
C TYR A 156 -4.81 -11.30 15.89
N ALA A 157 -3.71 -11.29 15.19
CA ALA A 157 -2.81 -10.14 15.18
C ALA A 157 -3.41 -8.92 14.48
N GLY A 158 -4.27 -9.12 13.48
CA GLY A 158 -4.79 -8.03 12.64
C GLY A 158 -6.32 -7.97 12.53
N TYR A 159 -6.96 -9.04 12.04
CA TYR A 159 -8.38 -8.99 11.69
C TYR A 159 -9.36 -9.12 12.85
N TYR A 160 -9.01 -9.92 13.86
CA TYR A 160 -9.95 -10.25 14.94
C TYR A 160 -9.83 -9.31 16.14
N VAL A 161 -9.27 -8.14 15.94
CA VAL A 161 -9.28 -7.06 16.92
C VAL A 161 -10.56 -6.24 16.80
N ASN A 162 -10.98 -5.61 17.90
CA ASN A 162 -12.14 -4.72 17.87
C ASN A 162 -11.76 -3.31 17.38
N TYR A 163 -10.54 -2.89 17.68
CA TYR A 163 -10.02 -1.57 17.32
C TYR A 163 -8.55 -1.66 16.91
N GLY A 164 -8.10 -0.80 16.01
CA GLY A 164 -6.73 -0.76 15.53
C GLY A 164 -5.67 -0.63 16.62
N TYR A 165 -5.94 0.12 17.68
CA TYR A 165 -5.02 0.31 18.80
C TYR A 165 -4.80 -0.96 19.67
N GLU A 166 -5.60 -2.01 19.45
CA GLU A 166 -5.40 -3.33 20.09
C GLU A 166 -4.40 -4.20 19.33
N GLN A 167 -4.01 -3.77 18.13
CA GLN A 167 -3.05 -4.49 17.30
C GLN A 167 -1.63 -4.25 17.80
N ASN A 168 -0.77 -5.22 17.56
CA ASN A 168 0.63 -5.17 17.96
C ASN A 168 1.54 -5.42 16.74
N TYR A 169 1.44 -4.52 15.76
CA TYR A 169 2.29 -4.52 14.57
C TYR A 169 2.34 -3.12 13.95
N ASP A 170 3.31 -2.88 13.09
CA ASP A 170 3.42 -1.64 12.31
C ASP A 170 2.93 -1.82 10.87
N VAL A 171 3.15 -2.99 10.29
CA VAL A 171 2.71 -3.35 8.94
C VAL A 171 2.03 -4.70 8.95
N TYR A 172 0.88 -4.80 8.33
CA TYR A 172 0.12 -6.03 8.20
C TYR A 172 -0.20 -6.33 6.73
N ASP A 173 0.06 -7.58 6.32
CA ASP A 173 -0.30 -8.05 4.99
C ASP A 173 -1.72 -8.57 4.97
N VAL A 174 -2.64 -7.72 4.58
CA VAL A 174 -4.06 -8.06 4.45
C VAL A 174 -4.23 -9.24 3.48
N SER A 175 -4.84 -10.33 3.97
CA SER A 175 -5.19 -11.43 3.09
C SER A 175 -6.26 -11.02 2.09
N GLY A 176 -6.29 -11.67 0.94
CA GLY A 176 -7.29 -11.34 -0.08
C GLY A 176 -8.70 -11.71 0.36
N TRP A 177 -9.67 -10.86 0.03
CA TRP A 177 -11.07 -11.22 -0.01
C TRP A 177 -11.71 -10.79 -1.34
N GLY A 178 -12.82 -11.40 -1.69
CA GLY A 178 -13.62 -11.02 -2.84
C GLY A 178 -15.03 -10.63 -2.41
N PRO A 179 -15.63 -9.61 -3.01
CA PRO A 179 -17.00 -9.23 -2.72
C PRO A 179 -17.99 -10.24 -3.30
N ASP A 180 -19.17 -10.31 -2.73
CA ASP A 180 -20.27 -11.14 -3.22
C ASP A 180 -20.83 -10.66 -4.56
N PHE A 181 -20.64 -9.38 -4.89
CA PHE A 181 -21.17 -8.73 -6.08
C PHE A 181 -20.05 -8.04 -6.87
N GLY A 182 -20.19 -8.00 -8.20
CA GLY A 182 -19.28 -7.32 -9.11
C GLY A 182 -19.40 -5.77 -9.12
N ASP A 183 -19.91 -5.17 -8.05
CA ASP A 183 -20.03 -3.73 -7.90
C ASP A 183 -18.78 -3.16 -7.22
N PRO A 184 -18.14 -2.11 -7.76
CA PRO A 184 -17.01 -1.46 -7.10
C PRO A 184 -17.29 -1.00 -5.67
N CYS A 185 -18.51 -0.61 -5.34
CA CYS A 185 -18.91 -0.23 -3.99
C CYS A 185 -18.67 -1.36 -2.99
N SER A 186 -18.85 -2.63 -3.39
CA SER A 186 -18.62 -3.78 -2.52
C SER A 186 -17.20 -3.90 -2.05
N TYR A 187 -16.22 -3.40 -2.82
CA TYR A 187 -14.82 -3.33 -2.37
C TYR A 187 -14.56 -2.16 -1.42
N LEU A 188 -15.28 -1.05 -1.62
CA LEU A 188 -15.08 0.18 -0.85
C LEU A 188 -15.82 0.17 0.49
N ASP A 189 -16.91 -0.59 0.60
CA ASP A 189 -17.72 -0.69 1.83
C ASP A 189 -16.88 -1.12 3.05
N THR A 190 -15.85 -1.93 2.85
CA THR A 190 -14.93 -2.33 3.92
C THR A 190 -14.05 -1.20 4.42
N MET A 191 -13.90 -0.13 3.63
CA MET A 191 -13.06 1.03 3.90
C MET A 191 -13.87 2.28 4.27
N LEU A 192 -15.17 2.14 4.56
CA LEU A 192 -15.99 3.26 4.99
C LEU A 192 -15.43 3.92 6.24
N PRO A 193 -15.40 5.27 6.30
CA PRO A 193 -14.87 6.01 7.45
C PRO A 193 -15.71 5.80 8.71
N ASP A 194 -15.24 6.36 9.82
CA ASP A 194 -15.96 6.41 11.11
C ASP A 194 -16.32 5.03 11.68
N TYR A 195 -15.46 4.02 11.42
CA TYR A 195 -15.64 2.62 11.86
C TYR A 195 -16.87 1.90 11.27
N GLU A 196 -17.48 2.43 10.23
CA GLU A 196 -18.58 1.76 9.53
C GLU A 196 -18.07 0.59 8.67
N GLY A 197 -16.88 0.72 8.08
CA GLY A 197 -16.23 -0.35 7.33
C GLY A 197 -15.45 -1.32 8.23
N TYR A 198 -15.44 -2.60 7.87
CA TYR A 198 -14.74 -3.62 8.66
C TYR A 198 -13.23 -3.32 8.77
N MET A 199 -12.60 -2.90 7.68
CA MET A 199 -11.15 -2.61 7.67
C MET A 199 -10.81 -1.33 8.43
N THR A 200 -11.66 -0.32 8.38
CA THR A 200 -11.37 0.97 9.05
C THR A 200 -11.40 0.89 10.58
N LYS A 201 -12.08 -0.09 11.15
CA LYS A 201 -12.00 -0.32 12.60
C LYS A 201 -10.70 -1.02 13.01
N CYS A 202 -10.03 -1.66 12.06
CA CYS A 202 -8.78 -2.37 12.28
C CYS A 202 -7.53 -1.48 12.09
N PHE A 203 -7.71 -0.23 11.62
CA PHE A 203 -6.61 0.72 11.39
C PHE A 203 -6.62 1.89 12.34
#